data_0dccc88807b31195191976a730442049
#
_entry.id   0dccc88807b31195191976a730442049
#
_cell.length_a   1.000
_cell.length_b   1.000
_cell.length_c   1.000
_cell.angle_alpha   90.00
_cell.angle_beta   90.00
_cell.angle_gamma   90.00
#
_symmetry.space_group_name_H-M   'P 1'
#
loop_
_entity.id
_entity.type
_entity.pdbx_description
1 polymer ?
#
loop_
_entity_poly.entity_id
_entity_poly.type
_entity_poly.pdbx_seq_one_letter_code
_entity_poly.pdbx_strand_id
1 'polypeptide(L)'
;MLSINATILFLFLYLVNNKIWILGCRKISVVIYLIIILLFTFICLKSRIILKKSCVEGDIIELSLANDTYMADYLGYFFVALGLPNDWLVFCVVYLIVFLFTYKSQSLFYNPLFLLFGYNFYHIRDKEGMKVFIISKKKDIRTCENLSFNRMRKINNFTFIDEGK
;
A
#
# COMPACT_ATOMS: atom_id res chain seq x y z
N MET A 1 -4.66 -10.09 2.10
CA MET A 1 -3.30 -9.72 2.56
C MET A 1 -2.97 -8.24 2.30
N LEU A 2 -3.09 -7.74 1.07
CA LEU A 2 -2.76 -6.34 0.75
C LEU A 2 -3.62 -5.33 1.51
N SER A 3 -4.93 -5.56 1.65
CA SER A 3 -5.82 -4.68 2.43
C SER A 3 -5.44 -4.62 3.91
N ILE A 4 -5.06 -5.75 4.49
CA ILE A 4 -4.55 -5.79 5.88
C ILE A 4 -3.24 -5.03 5.97
N ASN A 5 -2.34 -5.19 5.00
CA ASN A 5 -1.09 -4.45 4.96
C ASN A 5 -1.29 -2.94 4.83
N ALA A 6 -2.31 -2.50 4.09
CA ALA A 6 -2.65 -1.09 3.97
C ALA A 6 -3.15 -0.48 5.29
N THR A 7 -3.83 -1.26 6.15
CA THR A 7 -4.40 -0.79 7.41
C THR A 7 -3.54 -1.08 8.64
N ILE A 8 -2.43 -1.83 8.51
CA ILE A 8 -1.60 -2.24 9.65
C ILE A 8 -0.94 -1.08 10.39
N LEU A 9 -0.61 0.01 9.68
CA LEU A 9 -0.06 1.22 10.29
C LEU A 9 -1.07 1.94 11.17
N PHE A 10 -2.36 1.86 10.84
CA PHE A 10 -3.43 2.39 11.68
C PHE A 10 -3.45 1.69 13.04
N LEU A 11 -3.37 0.35 13.05
CA LEU A 11 -3.27 -0.45 14.26
C LEU A 11 -2.02 -0.06 15.09
N PHE A 12 -0.86 0.07 14.42
CA PHE A 12 0.38 0.45 15.07
C PHE A 12 0.26 1.80 15.81
N LEU A 13 -0.29 2.81 15.15
CA LEU A 13 -0.45 4.13 15.74
C LEU A 13 -1.39 4.10 16.96
N TYR A 14 -2.46 3.34 16.86
CA TYR A 14 -3.38 3.15 17.99
C TYR A 14 -2.66 2.52 19.19
N LEU A 15 -1.88 1.45 18.99
CA LEU A 15 -1.14 0.78 20.05
C LEU A 15 -0.13 1.71 20.73
N VAL A 16 0.60 2.50 19.94
CA VAL A 16 1.58 3.46 20.45
C VAL A 16 0.91 4.61 21.18
N ASN A 17 -0.17 5.16 20.63
CA ASN A 17 -0.90 6.28 21.23
C ASN A 17 -1.50 5.90 22.60
N ASN A 18 -2.08 4.72 22.67
CA ASN A 18 -2.69 4.21 23.91
C ASN A 18 -1.71 3.53 24.88
N LYS A 19 -0.41 3.66 24.65
CA LYS A 19 0.66 3.17 25.52
C LYS A 19 0.58 1.67 25.82
N ILE A 20 0.10 0.88 24.87
CA ILE A 20 0.05 -0.58 24.98
C ILE A 20 1.44 -1.12 24.67
N TRP A 21 2.14 -1.62 25.70
CA TRP A 21 3.53 -2.09 25.59
C TRP A 21 3.60 -3.61 25.82
N ILE A 22 4.30 -4.34 24.92
CA ILE A 22 4.45 -5.81 25.03
C ILE A 22 5.41 -6.19 26.18
N LEU A 23 6.49 -5.44 26.38
CA LEU A 23 7.57 -5.81 27.30
C LEU A 23 7.76 -4.79 28.45
N GLY A 24 6.75 -3.96 28.76
CA GLY A 24 6.86 -2.93 29.79
C GLY A 24 7.80 -1.76 29.45
N CYS A 25 8.67 -1.91 28.43
CA CYS A 25 9.59 -0.88 27.96
C CYS A 25 9.09 -0.23 26.67
N ARG A 26 8.77 1.07 26.74
CA ARG A 26 8.27 1.85 25.59
C ARG A 26 9.14 1.74 24.34
N LYS A 27 10.46 1.97 24.49
CA LYS A 27 11.39 1.98 23.33
C LYS A 27 11.45 0.62 22.65
N ILE A 28 11.55 -0.46 23.42
CA ILE A 28 11.64 -1.83 22.92
C ILE A 28 10.34 -2.23 22.19
N SER A 29 9.18 -1.93 22.79
CA SER A 29 7.88 -2.25 22.18
C SER A 29 7.66 -1.55 20.84
N VAL A 30 8.01 -0.27 20.72
CA VAL A 30 7.91 0.47 19.45
C VAL A 30 8.80 -0.15 18.38
N VAL A 31 10.04 -0.52 18.71
CA VAL A 31 10.96 -1.17 17.77
C VAL A 31 10.41 -2.53 17.32
N ILE A 32 9.88 -3.33 18.25
CA ILE A 32 9.28 -4.63 17.92
C ILE A 32 8.09 -4.46 16.96
N TYR A 33 7.19 -3.53 17.23
CA TYR A 33 6.05 -3.25 16.36
C TYR A 33 6.50 -2.85 14.95
N LEU A 34 7.49 -1.96 14.84
CA LEU A 34 8.04 -1.56 13.54
C LEU A 34 8.64 -2.75 12.78
N ILE A 35 9.40 -3.60 13.46
CA ILE A 35 9.98 -4.81 12.85
C ILE A 35 8.88 -5.74 12.35
N ILE A 36 7.84 -5.97 13.14
CA ILE A 36 6.71 -6.84 12.74
C ILE A 36 6.03 -6.29 11.47
N ILE A 37 5.78 -4.99 11.42
CA ILE A 37 5.14 -4.34 10.27
C ILE A 37 6.01 -4.45 9.01
N LEU A 38 7.31 -4.18 9.14
CA LEU A 38 8.25 -4.27 8.02
C LEU A 38 8.36 -5.71 7.51
N LEU A 39 8.46 -6.70 8.40
CA LEU A 39 8.47 -8.10 8.04
C LEU A 39 7.16 -8.52 7.35
N PHE A 40 6.02 -8.11 7.87
CA PHE A 40 4.73 -8.40 7.25
C PHE A 40 4.62 -7.78 5.85
N THR A 41 5.04 -6.52 5.70
CA THR A 41 5.07 -5.85 4.39
C THR A 41 6.01 -6.58 3.41
N PHE A 42 7.19 -7.01 3.87
CA PHE A 42 8.12 -7.79 3.06
C PHE A 42 7.51 -9.12 2.60
N ILE A 43 6.83 -9.84 3.51
CA ILE A 43 6.12 -11.09 3.19
C ILE A 43 5.01 -10.82 2.16
N CYS A 44 4.23 -9.75 2.33
CA CYS A 44 3.20 -9.36 1.37
C CYS A 44 3.79 -9.06 -0.02
N LEU A 45 4.91 -8.36 -0.09
CA LEU A 45 5.61 -8.11 -1.35
C LEU A 45 6.16 -9.37 -1.98
N LYS A 46 6.66 -10.32 -1.18
CA LYS A 46 7.16 -11.60 -1.68
C LYS A 46 6.03 -12.52 -2.15
N SER A 47 4.87 -12.48 -1.50
CA SER A 47 3.69 -13.28 -1.87
C SER A 47 3.09 -12.91 -3.23
N ARG A 48 3.52 -11.80 -3.85
CA ARG A 48 3.15 -11.44 -5.23
C ARG A 48 3.40 -12.57 -6.24
N ILE A 49 4.34 -13.46 -5.96
CA ILE A 49 4.67 -14.61 -6.81
C ILE A 49 3.46 -15.52 -7.04
N ILE A 50 2.50 -15.53 -6.11
CA ILE A 50 1.27 -16.35 -6.17
C ILE A 50 0.23 -15.71 -7.12
N LEU A 51 0.36 -14.42 -7.44
CA LEU A 51 -0.60 -13.70 -8.29
C LEU A 51 -0.47 -14.16 -9.75
N LYS A 52 -1.57 -14.08 -10.50
CA LYS A 52 -1.59 -14.43 -11.92
C LYS A 52 -0.69 -13.49 -12.72
N LYS A 53 0.13 -14.06 -13.59
CA LYS A 53 0.92 -13.30 -14.56
C LYS A 53 -0.03 -12.57 -15.52
N SER A 54 0.29 -11.34 -15.84
CA SER A 54 -0.43 -10.51 -16.80
C SER A 54 0.56 -9.61 -17.52
N CYS A 55 0.24 -9.20 -18.72
CA CYS A 55 0.94 -8.12 -19.43
C CYS A 55 -0.05 -6.97 -19.55
N VAL A 56 0.43 -5.76 -19.48
CA VAL A 56 -0.31 -4.60 -19.94
C VAL A 56 0.16 -4.38 -21.37
N GLU A 57 -0.65 -4.89 -22.30
CA GLU A 57 -0.46 -4.72 -23.73
C GLU A 57 -1.19 -3.44 -24.13
N GLY A 58 -0.52 -2.54 -24.77
CA GLY A 58 -1.08 -1.29 -25.28
C GLY A 58 -0.06 -0.16 -25.24
N ASP A 59 -0.21 0.76 -26.17
CA ASP A 59 0.60 1.98 -26.19
C ASP A 59 0.14 2.91 -25.06
N ILE A 60 1.06 3.18 -24.15
CA ILE A 60 0.84 4.08 -23.01
C ILE A 60 0.86 5.51 -23.53
N ILE A 61 -0.26 6.23 -23.34
CA ILE A 61 -0.37 7.65 -23.73
C ILE A 61 0.04 8.57 -22.60
N GLU A 62 -0.35 8.22 -21.39
CA GLU A 62 -0.12 9.07 -20.22
C GLU A 62 0.46 8.24 -19.09
N LEU A 63 1.50 8.78 -18.47
CA LEU A 63 2.13 8.23 -17.29
C LEU A 63 2.28 9.34 -16.26
N SER A 64 1.72 9.15 -15.08
CA SER A 64 1.88 10.08 -13.96
C SER A 64 2.34 9.35 -12.69
N LEU A 65 3.23 9.99 -11.94
CA LEU A 65 3.64 9.50 -10.63
C LEU A 65 2.52 9.75 -9.63
N ALA A 66 2.14 8.72 -8.88
CA ALA A 66 0.99 8.75 -7.97
C ALA A 66 1.39 8.73 -6.48
N ASN A 67 2.68 8.85 -6.18
CA ASN A 67 3.17 8.75 -4.81
C ASN A 67 2.55 9.80 -3.87
N ASP A 68 2.40 11.03 -4.35
CA ASP A 68 1.93 12.16 -3.53
C ASP A 68 0.42 12.11 -3.30
N THR A 69 -0.34 11.66 -4.29
CA THR A 69 -1.80 11.61 -4.23
C THR A 69 -2.29 10.75 -3.06
N TYR A 70 -1.66 9.61 -2.84
CA TYR A 70 -2.08 8.66 -1.79
C TYR A 70 -1.47 8.96 -0.41
N MET A 71 -0.46 9.81 -0.35
CA MET A 71 0.13 10.20 0.93
C MET A 71 -0.87 10.99 1.80
N ALA A 72 -1.66 11.85 1.18
CA ALA A 72 -2.69 12.63 1.88
C ALA A 72 -3.77 11.73 2.51
N ASP A 73 -4.24 10.72 1.77
CA ASP A 73 -5.22 9.75 2.29
C ASP A 73 -4.67 8.99 3.50
N TYR A 74 -3.37 8.66 3.45
CA TYR A 74 -2.71 7.93 4.53
C TYR A 74 -2.54 8.78 5.79
N LEU A 75 -2.23 10.06 5.63
CA LEU A 75 -2.20 11.01 6.74
C LEU A 75 -3.58 11.12 7.41
N GLY A 76 -4.67 11.07 6.64
CA GLY A 76 -6.03 10.99 7.17
C GLY A 76 -6.21 9.81 8.13
N TYR A 77 -5.76 8.62 7.76
CA TYR A 77 -5.81 7.46 8.66
C TYR A 77 -4.97 7.66 9.93
N PHE A 78 -3.82 8.33 9.82
CA PHE A 78 -2.98 8.64 10.99
C PHE A 78 -3.69 9.57 11.97
N PHE A 79 -4.32 10.65 11.49
CA PHE A 79 -5.05 11.56 12.35
C PHE A 79 -6.22 10.89 13.04
N VAL A 80 -6.98 10.05 12.33
CA VAL A 80 -8.05 9.26 12.93
C VAL A 80 -7.50 8.34 14.01
N ALA A 81 -6.42 7.59 13.76
CA ALA A 81 -5.83 6.67 14.73
C ALA A 81 -5.33 7.39 16.00
N LEU A 82 -4.76 8.59 15.85
CA LEU A 82 -4.27 9.40 16.97
C LEU A 82 -5.41 10.03 17.78
N GLY A 83 -6.55 10.33 17.14
CA GLY A 83 -7.73 10.90 17.79
C GLY A 83 -8.62 9.90 18.52
N LEU A 84 -8.38 8.59 18.35
CA LEU A 84 -9.21 7.58 18.99
C LEU A 84 -8.95 7.51 20.52
N PRO A 85 -10.02 7.40 21.33
CA PRO A 85 -9.90 7.19 22.75
C PRO A 85 -9.28 5.80 23.04
N ASN A 86 -8.79 5.63 24.28
CA ASN A 86 -8.30 4.34 24.77
C ASN A 86 -9.50 3.40 25.07
N ASP A 87 -10.27 3.11 24.05
CA ASP A 87 -11.42 2.21 24.09
C ASP A 87 -11.28 1.20 22.95
N TRP A 88 -11.16 -0.06 23.32
CA TRP A 88 -10.95 -1.14 22.36
C TRP A 88 -12.18 -1.38 21.47
N LEU A 89 -13.39 -1.16 21.99
CA LEU A 89 -14.63 -1.29 21.21
C LEU A 89 -14.68 -0.22 20.11
N VAL A 90 -14.46 1.04 20.48
CA VAL A 90 -14.42 2.16 19.51
C VAL A 90 -13.36 1.91 18.46
N PHE A 91 -12.15 1.47 18.86
CA PHE A 91 -11.11 1.12 17.92
C PHE A 91 -11.54 0.02 16.95
N CYS A 92 -12.10 -1.08 17.44
CA CYS A 92 -12.55 -2.19 16.59
C CYS A 92 -13.60 -1.76 15.57
N VAL A 93 -14.56 -0.93 15.97
CA VAL A 93 -15.60 -0.42 15.06
C VAL A 93 -14.96 0.46 13.97
N VAL A 94 -14.14 1.43 14.34
CA VAL A 94 -13.51 2.34 13.37
C VAL A 94 -12.54 1.57 12.46
N TYR A 95 -11.74 0.66 13.02
CA TYR A 95 -10.83 -0.18 12.24
C TYR A 95 -11.59 -1.04 11.23
N LEU A 96 -12.71 -1.64 11.63
CA LEU A 96 -13.55 -2.44 10.74
C LEU A 96 -14.09 -1.60 9.59
N ILE A 97 -14.56 -0.38 9.86
CA ILE A 97 -15.06 0.54 8.84
C ILE A 97 -13.94 0.87 7.85
N VAL A 98 -12.76 1.30 8.34
CA VAL A 98 -11.60 1.63 7.49
C VAL A 98 -11.17 0.41 6.67
N PHE A 99 -11.13 -0.77 7.28
CA PHE A 99 -10.78 -2.02 6.60
C PHE A 99 -11.78 -2.37 5.50
N LEU A 100 -13.09 -2.26 5.76
CA LEU A 100 -14.14 -2.55 4.77
C LEU A 100 -14.07 -1.58 3.59
N PHE A 101 -13.85 -0.29 3.84
CA PHE A 101 -13.67 0.68 2.76
C PHE A 101 -12.42 0.37 1.93
N THR A 102 -11.27 0.12 2.58
CA THR A 102 -10.03 -0.25 1.89
C THR A 102 -10.21 -1.54 1.06
N TYR A 103 -10.92 -2.53 1.61
CA TYR A 103 -11.19 -3.79 0.92
C TYR A 103 -12.10 -3.62 -0.29
N LYS A 104 -13.17 -2.84 -0.16
CA LYS A 104 -14.16 -2.59 -1.23
C LYS A 104 -13.66 -1.64 -2.31
N SER A 105 -12.87 -0.65 -1.94
CA SER A 105 -12.36 0.36 -2.85
C SER A 105 -11.45 -0.19 -3.94
N GLN A 106 -10.89 -1.39 -3.80
CA GLN A 106 -10.00 -2.11 -4.74
C GLN A 106 -8.83 -1.29 -5.33
N SER A 107 -8.91 0.03 -5.28
CA SER A 107 -7.90 0.96 -5.79
C SER A 107 -6.87 1.37 -4.73
N LEU A 108 -7.15 1.13 -3.45
CA LEU A 108 -6.37 1.64 -2.31
C LEU A 108 -5.44 0.58 -1.70
N PHE A 109 -4.77 -0.21 -2.53
CA PHE A 109 -3.68 -1.08 -2.02
C PHE A 109 -2.37 -0.30 -1.80
N TYR A 110 -2.47 1.03 -1.76
CA TYR A 110 -1.34 1.87 -1.43
C TYR A 110 -0.92 1.63 0.02
N ASN A 111 0.34 1.33 0.18
CA ASN A 111 0.98 1.32 1.48
C ASN A 111 2.30 2.11 1.37
N PRO A 112 2.48 3.22 2.11
CA PRO A 112 3.69 4.01 2.04
C PRO A 112 4.94 3.21 2.39
N LEU A 113 4.81 2.10 3.09
CA LEU A 113 5.92 1.19 3.36
C LEU A 113 6.50 0.58 2.07
N PHE A 114 5.74 0.49 0.97
CA PHE A 114 6.28 0.03 -0.30
C PHE A 114 7.33 0.99 -0.87
N LEU A 115 7.20 2.30 -0.60
CA LEU A 115 8.21 3.29 -0.95
C LEU A 115 9.55 3.02 -0.26
N LEU A 116 9.52 2.57 1.02
CA LEU A 116 10.73 2.18 1.75
C LEU A 116 11.42 0.96 1.13
N PHE A 117 10.67 0.09 0.47
CA PHE A 117 11.19 -1.04 -0.29
C PHE A 117 11.56 -0.69 -1.74
N GLY A 118 11.53 0.59 -2.09
CA GLY A 118 11.91 1.12 -3.39
C GLY A 118 10.87 0.91 -4.50
N TYR A 119 9.60 0.67 -4.14
CA TYR A 119 8.51 0.65 -5.11
C TYR A 119 7.92 2.04 -5.25
N ASN A 120 7.60 2.43 -6.48
CA ASN A 120 6.87 3.65 -6.83
C ASN A 120 5.50 3.29 -7.39
N PHE A 121 4.59 4.23 -7.32
CA PHE A 121 3.21 4.11 -7.76
C PHE A 121 3.00 4.99 -8.98
N TYR A 122 2.41 4.41 -10.03
CA TYR A 122 2.17 5.07 -11.30
C TYR A 122 0.72 4.91 -11.72
N HIS A 123 0.12 5.98 -12.21
CA HIS A 123 -1.08 5.92 -13.03
C HIS A 123 -0.69 5.90 -14.49
N ILE A 124 -1.22 4.94 -15.21
CA ILE A 124 -1.04 4.80 -16.64
C ILE A 124 -2.40 4.89 -17.31
N ARG A 125 -2.45 5.59 -18.44
CA ARG A 125 -3.61 5.58 -19.33
C ARG A 125 -3.17 4.99 -20.68
N ASP A 126 -3.93 4.03 -21.17
CA ASP A 126 -3.74 3.46 -22.50
C ASP A 126 -4.51 4.26 -23.58
N LYS A 127 -4.33 3.87 -24.84
CA LYS A 127 -5.02 4.49 -26.00
C LYS A 127 -6.55 4.36 -25.94
N GLU A 128 -7.05 3.37 -25.23
CA GLU A 128 -8.49 3.13 -25.05
C GLU A 128 -9.07 3.98 -23.92
N GLY A 129 -8.23 4.77 -23.22
CA GLY A 129 -8.62 5.64 -22.11
C GLY A 129 -8.72 4.93 -20.77
N MET A 130 -8.35 3.64 -20.68
CA MET A 130 -8.34 2.90 -19.44
C MET A 130 -7.24 3.40 -18.50
N LYS A 131 -7.62 3.71 -17.27
CA LYS A 131 -6.69 4.06 -16.20
C LYS A 131 -6.28 2.80 -15.44
N VAL A 132 -4.98 2.54 -15.40
CA VAL A 132 -4.39 1.41 -14.72
C VAL A 132 -3.40 1.91 -13.67
N PHE A 133 -3.40 1.28 -12.50
CA PHE A 133 -2.50 1.58 -11.41
C PHE A 133 -1.37 0.54 -11.35
N ILE A 134 -0.12 1.01 -11.35
CA ILE A 134 1.05 0.14 -11.38
C ILE A 134 1.96 0.41 -10.20
N ILE A 135 2.35 -0.66 -9.53
CA ILE A 135 3.36 -0.67 -8.47
C ILE A 135 4.65 -1.23 -9.07
N SER A 136 5.68 -0.41 -9.24
CA SER A 136 6.93 -0.82 -9.87
C SER A 136 8.17 -0.32 -9.13
N LYS A 137 9.27 -1.06 -9.26
CA LYS A 137 10.60 -0.63 -8.80
C LYS A 137 11.34 0.23 -9.81
N LYS A 138 10.79 0.38 -11.02
CA LYS A 138 11.42 1.24 -12.02
C LYS A 138 11.41 2.68 -11.51
N LYS A 139 12.58 3.32 -11.55
CA LYS A 139 12.78 4.74 -11.25
C LYS A 139 12.93 5.49 -12.57
N ASP A 140 12.63 6.77 -12.56
CA ASP A 140 12.85 7.68 -13.69
C ASP A 140 12.16 7.30 -15.01
N ILE A 141 10.91 6.83 -14.91
CA ILE A 141 10.07 6.67 -16.10
C ILE A 141 9.55 8.07 -16.48
N ARG A 142 10.26 8.75 -17.41
CA ARG A 142 9.92 10.12 -17.84
C ARG A 142 9.22 10.17 -19.19
N THR A 143 9.34 9.12 -19.99
CA THR A 143 8.78 9.06 -21.35
C THR A 143 7.96 7.80 -21.52
N CYS A 144 6.83 7.93 -22.23
CA CYS A 144 5.97 6.81 -22.56
C CYS A 144 6.53 5.94 -23.71
N GLU A 145 7.53 6.44 -24.43
CA GLU A 145 8.13 5.75 -25.57
C GLU A 145 8.89 4.50 -25.11
N ASN A 146 8.53 3.35 -25.66
CA ASN A 146 9.14 2.04 -25.42
C ASN A 146 8.95 1.48 -23.98
N LEU A 147 7.95 1.96 -23.22
CA LEU A 147 7.60 1.37 -21.95
C LEU A 147 6.87 0.04 -22.16
N SER A 148 7.59 -1.05 -22.04
CA SER A 148 6.99 -2.38 -21.97
C SER A 148 7.00 -2.87 -20.52
N PHE A 149 5.83 -3.25 -20.03
CA PHE A 149 5.68 -3.91 -18.74
C PHE A 149 5.36 -5.39 -18.97
N ASN A 150 6.36 -6.15 -19.44
CA ASN A 150 6.20 -7.53 -19.88
C ASN A 150 6.03 -8.55 -18.74
N ARG A 151 6.34 -8.16 -17.49
CA ARG A 151 6.31 -9.07 -16.33
C ARG A 151 5.51 -8.46 -15.18
N MET A 152 4.22 -8.32 -15.41
CA MET A 152 3.32 -7.85 -14.38
C MET A 152 2.55 -8.98 -13.74
N ARG A 153 2.12 -8.73 -12.51
CA ARG A 153 1.17 -9.58 -11.81
C ARG A 153 -0.08 -8.80 -11.48
N LYS A 154 -1.20 -9.39 -11.81
CA LYS A 154 -2.51 -8.79 -11.60
C LYS A 154 -2.91 -8.94 -10.13
N ILE A 155 -3.12 -7.81 -9.46
CA ILE A 155 -3.70 -7.76 -8.12
C ILE A 155 -5.22 -7.72 -8.22
N ASN A 156 -5.74 -6.82 -9.06
CA ASN A 156 -7.15 -6.71 -9.42
C ASN A 156 -7.28 -6.24 -10.89
N ASN A 157 -8.49 -5.93 -11.34
CA ASN A 157 -8.73 -5.56 -12.74
C ASN A 157 -7.99 -4.28 -13.18
N PHE A 158 -7.67 -3.39 -12.24
CA PHE A 158 -7.06 -2.08 -12.51
C PHE A 158 -5.71 -1.87 -11.82
N THR A 159 -5.24 -2.85 -11.05
CA THR A 159 -4.00 -2.72 -10.27
C THR A 159 -3.06 -3.86 -10.57
N PHE A 160 -1.83 -3.52 -10.92
CA PHE A 160 -0.77 -4.46 -11.25
C PHE A 160 0.47 -4.17 -10.44
N ILE A 161 1.27 -5.21 -10.20
CA ILE A 161 2.60 -5.09 -9.58
C ILE A 161 3.65 -5.65 -10.53
N ASP A 162 4.70 -4.88 -10.76
CA ASP A 162 5.83 -5.28 -11.58
C ASP A 162 6.74 -6.24 -10.80
N GLU A 163 7.18 -7.31 -11.44
CA GLU A 163 8.12 -8.27 -10.83
C GLU A 163 9.50 -7.67 -10.59
N GLY A 164 9.83 -6.59 -11.26
CA GLY A 164 11.09 -5.87 -11.14
C GLY A 164 12.29 -6.76 -11.43
N LYS A 165 13.00 -6.44 -12.48
CA LYS A 165 14.38 -6.87 -12.62
C LYS A 165 15.26 -5.69 -12.37
#